data_89c2dc766acb7c4a1b810f27ee000063
#
_entry.id   89c2dc766acb7c4a1b810f27ee000063
#
_cell.length_a   1.000
_cell.length_b   1.000
_cell.length_c   1.000
_cell.angle_alpha   90.00
_cell.angle_beta   90.00
_cell.angle_gamma   90.00
#
_symmetry.space_group_name_H-M   'P 1'
#
loop_
_entity.id
_entity.type
_entity.pdbx_description
1 polymer ?
#
loop_
_entity_poly.entity_id
_entity_poly.type
_entity_poly.pdbx_seq_one_letter_code
_entity_poly.pdbx_strand_id
1 'polypeptide(L)'
;NAWKAAGSDYRISPGLPSSQISEVVRALFHFPEGLIAIGVVVLGIAVLCVFGLRIGWGQNGVTDSDRNLTVSNSGSYGTASFMSPKEASACFEVTSAKRTSQDILGMLPDGQVLTLPKDTRLNANLAVCGSSGTGKSRAISRNLVLQAVKRGESVILTDPKSELYESMGEYLRENEYIVKVFNLVEMDHSDSWNCLGEVGSSELMAQTFADIVLQNTSGDSKDAFWYNAELNLLKALVLYVALEMPPEKRNIATVYDLLYTQT
;
A
#
# COMPACT_ATOMS: atom_id res chain seq x y z
N ASN A 1 1.27 60.65 -32.99
CA ASN A 1 1.03 61.43 -34.24
C ASN A 1 2.28 61.54 -35.13
N ALA A 2 3.49 61.32 -34.67
CA ALA A 2 4.71 61.16 -35.47
C ALA A 2 4.68 59.92 -36.38
N TRP A 3 3.86 58.97 -36.06
CA TRP A 3 3.70 57.72 -36.84
C TRP A 3 3.02 57.89 -38.18
N LYS A 4 2.20 58.96 -38.34
CA LYS A 4 1.50 59.25 -39.59
C LYS A 4 2.26 60.15 -40.57
N ALA A 5 3.41 60.68 -40.16
CA ALA A 5 4.22 61.54 -40.98
C ALA A 5 5.43 60.84 -41.64
N ALA A 6 5.76 59.64 -41.16
CA ALA A 6 6.76 58.82 -41.81
C ALA A 6 6.02 57.93 -42.83
N GLY A 7 6.19 58.25 -44.11
CA GLY A 7 5.69 57.43 -45.22
C GLY A 7 6.11 55.97 -45.13
N SER A 8 5.46 55.13 -45.86
CA SER A 8 5.46 53.67 -45.86
C SER A 8 6.80 52.94 -46.13
N ASP A 9 7.94 53.61 -45.91
CA ASP A 9 9.27 53.05 -46.18
C ASP A 9 10.17 52.86 -44.95
N TYR A 10 9.57 52.55 -43.80
CA TYR A 10 10.38 52.14 -42.66
C TYR A 10 10.76 50.66 -42.78
N ARG A 11 11.85 50.39 -43.54
CA ARG A 11 12.50 49.07 -43.52
C ARG A 11 13.32 48.99 -42.25
N ILE A 12 12.87 48.16 -41.30
CA ILE A 12 13.69 47.73 -40.17
C ILE A 12 14.82 46.86 -40.76
N SER A 13 16.01 47.41 -40.86
CA SER A 13 17.19 46.64 -41.26
C SER A 13 17.54 45.68 -40.12
N PRO A 14 17.58 44.38 -40.35
CA PRO A 14 18.01 43.42 -39.32
C PRO A 14 19.55 43.40 -39.27
N GLY A 15 20.12 44.26 -38.49
CA GLY A 15 21.54 44.28 -38.22
C GLY A 15 21.99 45.67 -37.74
N LEU A 16 22.52 45.75 -36.55
CA LEU A 16 23.22 46.92 -36.07
C LEU A 16 24.47 47.17 -36.97
N PRO A 17 24.63 48.34 -37.59
CA PRO A 17 25.85 48.64 -38.36
C PRO A 17 27.05 48.57 -37.40
N SER A 18 28.19 48.08 -37.88
CA SER A 18 29.42 47.88 -37.14
C SER A 18 29.95 49.16 -36.44
N SER A 19 29.58 50.34 -36.96
CA SER A 19 29.86 51.65 -36.34
C SER A 19 29.11 51.87 -35.02
N GLN A 20 27.95 51.24 -34.81
CA GLN A 20 27.18 51.40 -33.57
C GLN A 20 27.74 50.57 -32.42
N ILE A 21 28.43 49.45 -32.68
CA ILE A 21 29.08 48.67 -31.66
C ILE A 21 30.22 49.44 -31.01
N SER A 22 31.01 50.18 -31.80
CA SER A 22 32.10 51.02 -31.28
C SER A 22 31.61 52.20 -30.45
N GLU A 23 30.44 52.77 -30.77
CA GLU A 23 29.80 53.83 -29.99
C GLU A 23 29.20 53.31 -28.70
N VAL A 24 28.56 52.14 -28.71
CA VAL A 24 28.05 51.48 -27.49
C VAL A 24 29.22 51.12 -26.56
N VAL A 25 30.33 50.58 -27.09
CA VAL A 25 31.52 50.26 -26.28
C VAL A 25 32.14 51.55 -25.72
N ARG A 26 32.19 52.63 -26.49
CA ARG A 26 32.72 53.91 -26.01
C ARG A 26 31.82 54.56 -24.96
N ALA A 27 30.47 54.42 -25.08
CA ALA A 27 29.49 54.88 -24.09
C ALA A 27 29.60 54.13 -22.77
N LEU A 28 29.95 52.84 -22.80
CA LEU A 28 30.17 52.02 -21.58
C LEU A 28 31.33 52.49 -20.71
N PHE A 29 32.32 53.24 -21.27
CA PHE A 29 33.46 53.79 -20.56
C PHE A 29 33.28 55.27 -20.20
N HIS A 30 32.13 55.91 -20.51
CA HIS A 30 31.84 57.29 -20.07
C HIS A 30 31.34 57.32 -18.60
N PHE A 31 31.99 58.12 -17.79
CA PHE A 31 31.61 58.31 -16.38
C PHE A 31 30.56 59.44 -16.25
N PRO A 32 29.50 59.32 -15.45
CA PRO A 32 29.12 58.18 -14.58
C PRO A 32 28.18 57.14 -15.23
N GLU A 33 27.63 57.41 -16.42
CA GLU A 33 26.55 56.66 -17.08
C GLU A 33 27.01 55.25 -17.48
N GLY A 34 28.26 55.11 -17.92
CA GLY A 34 28.83 53.80 -18.24
C GLY A 34 28.99 52.88 -17.04
N LEU A 35 29.35 53.41 -15.87
CA LEU A 35 29.43 52.60 -14.64
C LEU A 35 28.06 52.11 -14.16
N ILE A 36 27.03 52.93 -14.35
CA ILE A 36 25.66 52.52 -14.02
C ILE A 36 25.20 51.38 -14.96
N ALA A 37 25.49 51.50 -16.26
CA ALA A 37 25.14 50.44 -17.23
C ALA A 37 25.85 49.13 -16.93
N ILE A 38 27.15 49.15 -16.65
CA ILE A 38 27.92 47.98 -16.22
C ILE A 38 27.35 47.40 -14.91
N GLY A 39 27.03 48.22 -13.96
CA GLY A 39 26.43 47.79 -12.69
C GLY A 39 25.10 47.05 -12.88
N VAL A 40 24.25 47.56 -13.75
CA VAL A 40 22.96 46.91 -14.08
C VAL A 40 23.19 45.57 -14.76
N VAL A 41 24.11 45.45 -15.69
CA VAL A 41 24.44 44.20 -16.38
C VAL A 41 25.04 43.19 -15.40
N VAL A 42 25.96 43.59 -14.54
CA VAL A 42 26.56 42.73 -13.52
C VAL A 42 25.51 42.27 -12.51
N LEU A 43 24.63 43.17 -12.09
CA LEU A 43 23.50 42.82 -11.19
C LEU A 43 22.54 41.83 -11.87
N GLY A 44 22.23 42.04 -13.16
CA GLY A 44 21.39 41.12 -13.94
C GLY A 44 22.01 39.72 -14.07
N ILE A 45 23.32 39.65 -14.37
CA ILE A 45 24.05 38.38 -14.39
C ILE A 45 24.08 37.72 -13.01
N ALA A 46 24.34 38.49 -11.94
CA ALA A 46 24.32 37.97 -10.57
C ALA A 46 22.95 37.41 -10.20
N VAL A 47 21.87 38.11 -10.53
CA VAL A 47 20.49 37.60 -10.33
C VAL A 47 20.24 36.35 -11.14
N LEU A 48 20.64 36.31 -12.42
CA LEU A 48 20.50 35.10 -13.23
C LEU A 48 21.34 33.94 -12.73
N CYS A 49 22.54 34.17 -12.21
CA CYS A 49 23.36 33.14 -11.57
C CYS A 49 22.72 32.63 -10.29
N VAL A 50 22.23 33.50 -9.42
CA VAL A 50 21.53 33.10 -8.18
C VAL A 50 20.24 32.36 -8.48
N PHE A 51 19.47 32.82 -9.47
CA PHE A 51 18.27 32.10 -9.94
C PHE A 51 18.63 30.79 -10.64
N GLY A 52 19.63 30.77 -11.50
CA GLY A 52 20.12 29.56 -12.15
C GLY A 52 20.65 28.51 -11.20
N LEU A 53 21.40 28.95 -10.16
CA LEU A 53 21.86 28.07 -9.08
C LEU A 53 20.71 27.53 -8.23
N ARG A 54 19.59 28.26 -8.10
CA ARG A 54 18.39 27.76 -7.41
C ARG A 54 17.50 26.87 -8.29
N ILE A 55 17.54 27.03 -9.60
CA ILE A 55 16.61 26.34 -10.50
C ILE A 55 17.18 25.07 -11.13
N GLY A 56 18.46 24.79 -11.05
CA GLY A 56 18.87 23.60 -11.76
C GLY A 56 20.32 23.12 -11.77
N TRP A 57 21.21 23.73 -11.08
CA TRP A 57 22.56 23.20 -10.98
C TRP A 57 22.74 22.44 -9.67
N GLY A 58 22.51 21.13 -9.71
CA GLY A 58 22.82 20.29 -8.57
C GLY A 58 22.00 19.02 -8.42
N GLN A 59 21.35 18.56 -9.45
CA GLN A 59 20.59 17.32 -9.37
C GLN A 59 21.12 16.27 -10.36
N ASN A 60 22.43 16.03 -10.30
CA ASN A 60 22.97 14.84 -10.90
C ASN A 60 22.58 13.67 -10.00
N GLY A 61 21.58 12.89 -10.44
CA GLY A 61 21.25 11.62 -9.83
C GLY A 61 22.47 10.69 -9.89
N VAL A 62 22.62 9.83 -8.91
CA VAL A 62 23.60 8.74 -8.95
C VAL A 62 23.07 7.70 -9.92
N THR A 63 23.81 7.47 -11.01
CA THR A 63 23.46 6.43 -12.00
C THR A 63 24.11 5.12 -11.57
N ASP A 64 23.32 4.11 -11.29
CA ASP A 64 23.76 2.73 -11.16
C ASP A 64 23.76 2.10 -12.56
N SER A 65 24.95 1.93 -13.12
CA SER A 65 25.15 1.38 -14.46
C SER A 65 24.76 -0.10 -14.58
N ASP A 66 24.86 -0.85 -13.49
CA ASP A 66 24.59 -2.29 -13.46
C ASP A 66 23.09 -2.58 -13.53
N ARG A 67 22.28 -1.64 -13.03
CA ARG A 67 20.81 -1.75 -12.99
C ARG A 67 20.12 -0.84 -13.97
N ASN A 68 20.88 -0.05 -14.74
CA ASN A 68 20.37 0.98 -15.65
C ASN A 68 19.34 1.91 -14.95
N LEU A 69 19.62 2.28 -13.72
CA LEU A 69 18.76 3.08 -12.86
C LEU A 69 19.45 4.39 -12.49
N THR A 70 18.79 5.52 -12.73
CA THR A 70 19.26 6.82 -12.26
C THR A 70 18.41 7.27 -11.08
N VAL A 71 19.02 7.35 -9.89
CA VAL A 71 18.38 7.89 -8.68
C VAL A 71 18.53 9.41 -8.73
N SER A 72 17.46 10.11 -8.99
CA SER A 72 17.41 11.56 -9.02
C SER A 72 16.90 12.11 -7.69
N ASN A 73 17.62 13.08 -7.13
CA ASN A 73 17.16 13.81 -5.94
C ASN A 73 16.15 14.92 -6.26
N SER A 74 15.72 15.03 -7.54
CA SER A 74 14.82 16.11 -8.00
C SER A 74 13.38 15.97 -7.53
N GLY A 75 13.01 14.83 -6.95
CA GLY A 75 11.63 14.60 -6.53
C GLY A 75 10.65 14.40 -7.69
N SER A 76 11.15 14.18 -8.93
CA SER A 76 10.31 14.01 -10.13
C SER A 76 9.28 12.88 -10.00
N TYR A 77 9.57 11.87 -9.17
CA TYR A 77 8.69 10.74 -8.86
C TYR A 77 8.26 10.72 -7.39
N GLY A 78 8.35 11.86 -6.70
CA GLY A 78 8.14 11.99 -5.29
C GLY A 78 9.45 11.95 -4.48
N THR A 79 9.42 12.51 -3.29
CA THR A 79 10.54 12.45 -2.35
C THR A 79 10.13 11.57 -1.19
N ALA A 80 10.91 10.49 -0.94
CA ALA A 80 10.79 9.69 0.26
C ALA A 80 12.03 9.91 1.13
N SER A 81 11.81 10.22 2.39
CA SER A 81 12.86 10.31 3.39
C SER A 81 12.42 9.59 4.66
N PHE A 82 13.38 9.22 5.50
CA PHE A 82 13.04 8.75 6.84
C PHE A 82 12.35 9.86 7.63
N MET A 83 11.30 9.50 8.33
CA MET A 83 10.54 10.40 9.18
C MET A 83 11.44 10.94 10.31
N SER A 84 11.38 12.23 10.56
CA SER A 84 12.07 12.82 11.70
C SER A 84 11.40 12.37 13.01
N PRO A 85 12.12 12.37 14.15
CA PRO A 85 11.52 12.01 15.45
C PRO A 85 10.30 12.85 15.81
N LYS A 86 10.26 14.11 15.39
CA LYS A 86 9.12 15.02 15.62
C LYS A 86 7.88 14.62 14.78
N GLU A 87 8.09 14.23 13.54
CA GLU A 87 7.01 13.72 12.68
C GLU A 87 6.53 12.36 13.17
N ALA A 88 7.46 11.48 13.58
CA ALA A 88 7.14 10.19 14.15
C ALA A 88 6.26 10.32 15.40
N SER A 89 6.56 11.25 16.31
CA SER A 89 5.75 11.48 17.52
C SER A 89 4.34 12.04 17.25
N ALA A 90 4.09 12.58 16.05
CA ALA A 90 2.77 13.03 15.65
C ALA A 90 1.87 11.88 15.12
N CYS A 91 2.47 10.80 14.64
CA CYS A 91 1.76 9.68 14.02
C CYS A 91 1.76 8.41 14.89
N PHE A 92 2.78 8.25 15.74
CA PHE A 92 3.01 7.05 16.53
C PHE A 92 3.10 7.37 18.02
N GLU A 93 2.73 6.41 18.84
CA GLU A 93 2.93 6.47 20.28
C GLU A 93 4.20 5.71 20.66
N VAL A 94 5.03 6.31 21.52
CA VAL A 94 6.23 5.69 22.09
C VAL A 94 5.92 5.25 23.52
N THR A 95 5.99 3.95 23.77
CA THR A 95 5.58 3.38 25.05
C THR A 95 6.40 2.14 25.41
N SER A 96 6.15 1.55 26.57
CA SER A 96 6.78 0.28 26.96
C SER A 96 5.99 -0.91 26.41
N ALA A 97 6.68 -1.93 25.91
CA ALA A 97 6.08 -3.18 25.40
C ALA A 97 5.18 -3.88 26.45
N LYS A 98 5.45 -3.69 27.75
CA LYS A 98 4.64 -4.26 28.82
C LYS A 98 3.30 -3.54 29.02
N ARG A 99 3.25 -2.25 28.70
CA ARG A 99 2.06 -1.40 28.96
C ARG A 99 1.11 -1.34 27.77
N THR A 100 1.65 -1.50 26.55
CA THR A 100 0.82 -1.39 25.35
C THR A 100 0.06 -2.69 25.06
N SER A 101 -1.16 -2.54 24.57
CA SER A 101 -1.93 -3.58 23.90
C SER A 101 -2.04 -3.33 22.38
N GLN A 102 -1.46 -2.20 21.90
CA GLN A 102 -1.45 -1.88 20.47
C GLN A 102 -0.36 -2.65 19.74
N ASP A 103 -0.50 -2.77 18.41
CA ASP A 103 0.45 -3.47 17.60
C ASP A 103 1.83 -2.78 17.61
N ILE A 104 2.85 -3.56 17.91
CA ILE A 104 4.23 -3.08 18.00
C ILE A 104 4.84 -3.06 16.61
N LEU A 105 5.15 -1.88 16.11
CA LEU A 105 5.73 -1.65 14.77
C LEU A 105 7.26 -1.69 14.79
N GLY A 106 7.87 -1.40 15.92
CA GLY A 106 9.32 -1.40 16.06
C GLY A 106 9.77 -1.13 17.48
N MET A 107 11.07 -1.32 17.73
CA MET A 107 11.71 -1.04 19.01
C MET A 107 12.77 0.04 18.82
N LEU A 108 12.78 1.01 19.70
CA LEU A 108 13.77 2.08 19.76
C LEU A 108 15.03 1.62 20.51
N PRO A 109 16.17 2.32 20.32
CA PRO A 109 17.45 1.95 20.98
C PRO A 109 17.40 1.96 22.51
N ASP A 110 16.49 2.72 23.10
CA ASP A 110 16.25 2.81 24.54
C ASP A 110 15.35 1.70 25.10
N GLY A 111 14.92 0.74 24.24
CA GLY A 111 14.04 -0.37 24.60
C GLY A 111 12.56 -0.03 24.66
N GLN A 112 12.17 1.21 24.34
CA GLN A 112 10.77 1.57 24.13
C GLN A 112 10.28 1.04 22.77
N VAL A 113 8.97 0.92 22.62
CA VAL A 113 8.34 0.43 21.41
C VAL A 113 7.50 1.51 20.73
N LEU A 114 7.46 1.43 19.42
CA LEU A 114 6.64 2.26 18.56
C LEU A 114 5.33 1.55 18.26
N THR A 115 4.21 2.20 18.51
CA THR A 115 2.88 1.66 18.27
C THR A 115 2.00 2.69 17.57
N LEU A 116 0.91 2.23 16.93
CA LEU A 116 -0.14 3.13 16.48
C LEU A 116 -0.98 3.58 17.68
N PRO A 117 -1.35 4.87 17.79
CA PRO A 117 -2.32 5.32 18.77
C PRO A 117 -3.67 4.59 18.61
N LYS A 118 -4.38 4.37 19.72
CA LYS A 118 -5.66 3.66 19.74
C LYS A 118 -6.72 4.32 18.85
N ASP A 119 -6.69 5.65 18.76
CA ASP A 119 -7.60 6.50 17.99
C ASP A 119 -6.99 7.01 16.68
N THR A 120 -6.00 6.30 16.16
CA THR A 120 -5.34 6.66 14.90
C THR A 120 -6.34 6.70 13.74
N ARG A 121 -6.12 7.64 12.81
CA ARG A 121 -6.83 7.68 11.51
C ARG A 121 -6.17 6.79 10.44
N LEU A 122 -5.02 6.21 10.74
CA LEU A 122 -4.35 5.27 9.85
C LEU A 122 -5.06 3.92 9.91
N ASN A 123 -5.09 3.20 8.79
CA ASN A 123 -5.57 1.83 8.80
C ASN A 123 -4.56 0.90 9.48
N ALA A 124 -5.02 -0.24 9.97
CA ALA A 124 -4.18 -1.23 10.64
C ALA A 124 -3.50 -2.22 9.66
N ASN A 125 -3.56 -1.98 8.34
CA ASN A 125 -2.93 -2.86 7.37
C ASN A 125 -1.41 -2.72 7.44
N LEU A 126 -0.72 -3.84 7.64
CA LEU A 126 0.72 -3.89 7.76
C LEU A 126 1.32 -4.80 6.67
N ALA A 127 2.20 -4.25 5.84
CA ALA A 127 2.99 -5.01 4.88
C ALA A 127 4.43 -5.13 5.36
N VAL A 128 4.92 -6.38 5.50
CA VAL A 128 6.26 -6.67 5.99
C VAL A 128 7.06 -7.41 4.92
N CYS A 129 8.10 -6.77 4.40
CA CYS A 129 8.98 -7.34 3.38
C CYS A 129 10.34 -7.72 4.00
N GLY A 130 10.88 -8.85 3.58
CA GLY A 130 12.19 -9.32 4.02
C GLY A 130 12.51 -10.68 3.42
N SER A 131 13.79 -11.00 3.23
CA SER A 131 14.25 -12.30 2.75
C SER A 131 13.93 -13.43 3.73
N SER A 132 14.06 -14.68 3.30
CA SER A 132 13.91 -15.83 4.20
C SER A 132 14.96 -15.76 5.32
N GLY A 133 14.60 -16.16 6.53
CA GLY A 133 15.50 -16.17 7.69
C GLY A 133 15.71 -14.83 8.40
N THR A 134 15.14 -13.72 7.92
CA THR A 134 15.28 -12.40 8.57
C THR A 134 14.45 -12.22 9.84
N GLY A 135 13.75 -13.26 10.28
CA GLY A 135 13.00 -13.25 11.54
C GLY A 135 11.64 -12.57 11.47
N LYS A 136 11.03 -12.38 10.29
CA LYS A 136 9.69 -11.76 10.13
C LYS A 136 8.63 -12.36 11.04
N SER A 137 8.50 -13.69 11.04
CA SER A 137 7.52 -14.40 11.89
C SER A 137 7.79 -14.15 13.37
N ARG A 138 9.07 -14.16 13.77
CA ARG A 138 9.48 -13.97 15.16
C ARG A 138 9.31 -12.52 15.63
N ALA A 139 9.71 -11.55 14.81
CA ALA A 139 9.74 -10.14 15.18
C ALA A 139 8.35 -9.48 15.04
N ILE A 140 7.55 -9.89 14.06
CA ILE A 140 6.29 -9.22 13.74
C ILE A 140 5.10 -10.14 14.01
N SER A 141 4.96 -11.29 13.32
CA SER A 141 3.73 -12.08 13.38
C SER A 141 3.40 -12.57 14.80
N ARG A 142 4.39 -13.08 15.54
CA ARG A 142 4.17 -13.49 16.95
C ARG A 142 3.78 -12.33 17.83
N ASN A 143 4.40 -11.16 17.65
CA ASN A 143 4.08 -9.97 18.41
C ASN A 143 2.65 -9.48 18.13
N LEU A 144 2.20 -9.53 16.88
CA LEU A 144 0.82 -9.19 16.52
C LEU A 144 -0.18 -10.14 17.23
N VAL A 145 0.09 -11.45 17.23
CA VAL A 145 -0.73 -12.43 17.95
C VAL A 145 -0.75 -12.14 19.45
N LEU A 146 0.41 -11.86 20.06
CA LEU A 146 0.49 -11.50 21.49
C LEU A 146 -0.31 -10.24 21.82
N GLN A 147 -0.29 -9.24 20.97
CA GLN A 147 -1.07 -8.01 21.17
C GLN A 147 -2.56 -8.26 20.96
N ALA A 148 -2.95 -9.07 19.97
CA ALA A 148 -4.34 -9.49 19.76
C ALA A 148 -4.90 -10.23 21.00
N VAL A 149 -4.10 -11.12 21.60
CA VAL A 149 -4.47 -11.80 22.85
C VAL A 149 -4.71 -10.81 23.99
N LYS A 150 -3.83 -9.81 24.14
CA LYS A 150 -4.04 -8.75 25.14
C LYS A 150 -5.31 -7.92 24.92
N ARG A 151 -5.78 -7.82 23.68
CA ARG A 151 -7.02 -7.11 23.32
C ARG A 151 -8.26 -8.02 23.35
N GLY A 152 -8.08 -9.34 23.50
CA GLY A 152 -9.17 -10.32 23.43
C GLY A 152 -9.76 -10.46 22.02
N GLU A 153 -8.96 -10.26 20.99
CA GLU A 153 -9.40 -10.31 19.60
C GLU A 153 -9.29 -11.72 19.01
N SER A 154 -10.22 -12.08 18.13
CA SER A 154 -10.12 -13.29 17.31
C SER A 154 -9.07 -13.11 16.21
N VAL A 155 -8.30 -14.15 15.91
CA VAL A 155 -7.20 -14.09 14.95
C VAL A 155 -7.36 -15.20 13.91
N ILE A 156 -7.15 -14.84 12.64
CA ILE A 156 -7.07 -15.80 11.54
C ILE A 156 -5.66 -15.72 10.95
N LEU A 157 -4.98 -16.86 10.87
CA LEU A 157 -3.60 -16.95 10.43
C LEU A 157 -3.47 -17.91 9.24
N THR A 158 -2.69 -17.52 8.24
CA THR A 158 -2.20 -18.42 7.21
C THR A 158 -0.75 -18.80 7.55
N ASP A 159 -0.53 -20.07 7.90
CA ASP A 159 0.75 -20.57 8.40
C ASP A 159 1.25 -21.78 7.60
N PRO A 160 1.82 -21.56 6.38
CA PRO A 160 2.20 -22.66 5.48
C PRO A 160 3.34 -23.53 6.01
N LYS A 161 4.00 -23.14 7.10
CA LYS A 161 5.11 -23.87 7.73
C LYS A 161 4.82 -24.37 9.13
N SER A 162 3.63 -24.12 9.63
CA SER A 162 3.20 -24.43 11.01
C SER A 162 4.01 -23.74 12.12
N GLU A 163 4.92 -22.81 11.78
CA GLU A 163 5.80 -22.12 12.75
C GLU A 163 5.04 -21.33 13.79
N LEU A 164 3.92 -20.70 13.41
CA LEU A 164 3.09 -19.92 14.32
C LEU A 164 2.24 -20.85 15.21
N TYR A 165 1.63 -21.86 14.63
CA TYR A 165 0.84 -22.84 15.38
C TYR A 165 1.70 -23.56 16.43
N GLU A 166 2.86 -24.09 16.05
CA GLU A 166 3.77 -24.80 16.95
C GLU A 166 4.27 -23.90 18.09
N SER A 167 4.55 -22.63 17.81
CA SER A 167 5.12 -21.72 18.79
C SER A 167 4.12 -20.96 19.65
N MET A 168 2.86 -20.83 19.20
CA MET A 168 1.85 -20.00 19.85
C MET A 168 0.57 -20.77 20.23
N GLY A 169 0.36 -21.95 19.68
CA GLY A 169 -0.88 -22.70 19.87
C GLY A 169 -1.15 -23.06 21.34
N GLU A 170 -0.14 -23.49 22.09
CA GLU A 170 -0.24 -23.77 23.52
C GLU A 170 -0.54 -22.50 24.32
N TYR A 171 0.22 -21.43 24.05
CA TYR A 171 0.00 -20.12 24.68
C TYR A 171 -1.43 -19.59 24.46
N LEU A 172 -1.98 -19.76 23.24
CA LEU A 172 -3.36 -19.35 22.94
C LEU A 172 -4.38 -20.17 23.77
N ARG A 173 -4.19 -21.49 23.89
CA ARG A 173 -5.07 -22.34 24.69
C ARG A 173 -4.99 -22.03 26.20
N GLU A 174 -3.79 -21.73 26.72
CA GLU A 174 -3.59 -21.26 28.09
C GLU A 174 -4.28 -19.91 28.36
N ASN A 175 -4.46 -19.07 27.32
CA ASN A 175 -5.23 -17.84 27.43
C ASN A 175 -6.70 -17.99 27.00
N GLU A 176 -7.25 -19.21 27.11
CA GLU A 176 -8.66 -19.54 26.88
C GLU A 176 -9.16 -19.35 25.42
N TYR A 177 -8.24 -19.34 24.45
CA TYR A 177 -8.63 -19.30 23.04
C TYR A 177 -9.02 -20.68 22.52
N ILE A 178 -10.09 -20.72 21.74
CA ILE A 178 -10.45 -21.90 20.95
C ILE A 178 -9.57 -21.89 19.70
N VAL A 179 -8.55 -22.73 19.67
CA VAL A 179 -7.63 -22.85 18.54
C VAL A 179 -8.14 -23.94 17.61
N LYS A 180 -8.48 -23.53 16.38
CA LYS A 180 -8.89 -24.41 15.28
C LYS A 180 -7.81 -24.44 14.22
N VAL A 181 -7.49 -25.62 13.73
CA VAL A 181 -6.47 -25.83 12.70
C VAL A 181 -7.12 -26.46 11.48
N PHE A 182 -7.07 -25.74 10.36
CA PHE A 182 -7.49 -26.26 9.06
C PHE A 182 -6.27 -26.68 8.27
N ASN A 183 -5.94 -27.99 8.35
CA ASN A 183 -4.75 -28.56 7.73
C ASN A 183 -5.08 -29.12 6.34
N LEU A 184 -4.60 -28.42 5.28
CA LEU A 184 -4.79 -28.83 3.89
C LEU A 184 -3.74 -29.82 3.38
N VAL A 185 -2.66 -30.02 4.17
CA VAL A 185 -1.56 -30.95 3.80
C VAL A 185 -1.83 -32.33 4.38
N GLU A 186 -2.16 -32.39 5.67
CA GLU A 186 -2.46 -33.63 6.40
C GLU A 186 -3.88 -33.52 6.97
N MET A 187 -4.88 -33.84 6.15
CA MET A 187 -6.29 -33.65 6.50
C MET A 187 -6.72 -34.46 7.72
N ASP A 188 -6.07 -35.59 8.00
CA ASP A 188 -6.34 -36.41 9.18
C ASP A 188 -6.00 -35.69 10.50
N HIS A 189 -5.14 -34.67 10.41
CA HIS A 189 -4.78 -33.79 11.55
C HIS A 189 -5.48 -32.44 11.49
N SER A 190 -6.53 -32.30 10.69
CA SER A 190 -7.33 -31.09 10.58
C SER A 190 -8.53 -31.11 11.50
N ASP A 191 -8.86 -29.98 12.11
CA ASP A 191 -10.19 -29.78 12.69
C ASP A 191 -11.25 -29.82 11.61
N SER A 192 -12.39 -30.43 11.88
CA SER A 192 -13.55 -30.41 11.00
C SER A 192 -14.38 -29.15 11.22
N TRP A 193 -14.95 -28.66 10.13
CA TRP A 193 -15.90 -27.56 10.16
C TRP A 193 -17.12 -27.86 9.30
N ASN A 194 -18.29 -27.77 9.92
CA ASN A 194 -19.55 -27.89 9.20
C ASN A 194 -20.00 -26.54 8.67
N CYS A 195 -19.64 -26.24 7.43
CA CYS A 195 -19.97 -24.97 6.78
C CYS A 195 -21.50 -24.71 6.64
N LEU A 196 -22.34 -25.75 6.57
CA LEU A 196 -23.79 -25.60 6.52
C LEU A 196 -24.38 -25.15 7.87
N GLY A 197 -23.68 -25.36 8.97
CA GLY A 197 -24.09 -24.86 10.27
C GLY A 197 -24.23 -23.34 10.33
N GLU A 198 -23.43 -22.64 9.54
CA GLU A 198 -23.46 -21.17 9.45
C GLU A 198 -24.55 -20.62 8.53
N VAL A 199 -25.10 -21.45 7.64
CA VAL A 199 -26.15 -21.01 6.70
C VAL A 199 -27.45 -20.71 7.43
N GLY A 200 -27.84 -21.55 8.39
CA GLY A 200 -29.07 -21.40 9.16
C GLY A 200 -30.30 -21.22 8.25
N SER A 201 -31.11 -20.21 8.55
CA SER A 201 -32.30 -19.84 7.73
C SER A 201 -32.01 -18.71 6.73
N SER A 202 -30.75 -18.32 6.54
CA SER A 202 -30.40 -17.19 5.69
C SER A 202 -30.29 -17.61 4.22
N GLU A 203 -31.23 -17.16 3.39
CA GLU A 203 -31.18 -17.35 1.95
C GLU A 203 -29.93 -16.75 1.30
N LEU A 204 -29.48 -15.59 1.82
CA LEU A 204 -28.26 -14.93 1.36
C LEU A 204 -27.01 -15.77 1.64
N MET A 205 -26.93 -16.39 2.83
CA MET A 205 -25.81 -17.26 3.18
C MET A 205 -25.81 -18.53 2.32
N ALA A 206 -26.96 -19.12 2.07
CA ALA A 206 -27.08 -20.27 1.17
C ALA A 206 -26.66 -19.94 -0.25
N GLN A 207 -27.04 -18.78 -0.74
CA GLN A 207 -26.61 -18.30 -2.07
C GLN A 207 -25.11 -18.04 -2.12
N THR A 208 -24.57 -17.37 -1.10
CA THR A 208 -23.13 -17.10 -1.01
C THR A 208 -22.33 -18.42 -0.95
N PHE A 209 -22.79 -19.37 -0.16
CA PHE A 209 -22.18 -20.70 -0.08
C PHE A 209 -22.17 -21.39 -1.45
N ALA A 210 -23.33 -21.46 -2.11
CA ALA A 210 -23.47 -22.10 -3.42
C ALA A 210 -22.60 -21.40 -4.49
N ASP A 211 -22.56 -20.08 -4.48
CA ASP A 211 -21.74 -19.29 -5.40
C ASP A 211 -20.23 -19.55 -5.21
N ILE A 212 -19.76 -19.57 -3.97
CA ILE A 212 -18.37 -19.90 -3.64
C ILE A 212 -18.01 -21.32 -4.11
N VAL A 213 -18.86 -22.30 -3.88
CA VAL A 213 -18.63 -23.68 -4.33
C VAL A 213 -18.51 -23.72 -5.84
N LEU A 214 -19.45 -23.13 -6.57
CA LEU A 214 -19.43 -23.12 -8.02
C LEU A 214 -18.25 -22.35 -8.61
N GLN A 215 -17.90 -21.21 -8.04
CA GLN A 215 -16.75 -20.43 -8.50
C GLN A 215 -15.43 -21.19 -8.37
N ASN A 216 -15.28 -22.01 -7.35
CA ASN A 216 -14.07 -22.78 -7.11
C ASN A 216 -14.05 -24.17 -7.79
N THR A 217 -15.19 -24.67 -8.26
CA THR A 217 -15.29 -26.00 -8.89
C THR A 217 -15.55 -25.95 -10.40
N SER A 218 -16.16 -24.88 -10.90
CA SER A 218 -16.42 -24.71 -12.35
C SER A 218 -15.19 -24.16 -13.06
N GLY A 219 -14.88 -24.69 -14.25
CA GLY A 219 -13.80 -24.19 -15.11
C GLY A 219 -14.11 -22.81 -15.72
N ASP A 220 -13.15 -22.27 -16.50
CA ASP A 220 -13.16 -20.90 -17.04
C ASP A 220 -14.29 -20.59 -18.04
N SER A 221 -14.92 -21.57 -18.66
CA SER A 221 -16.01 -21.37 -19.62
C SER A 221 -17.37 -21.50 -18.94
N LYS A 222 -17.91 -20.38 -18.46
CA LYS A 222 -19.23 -20.34 -17.81
C LYS A 222 -20.29 -19.86 -18.81
N ASP A 223 -21.11 -20.77 -19.36
CA ASP A 223 -22.39 -20.38 -19.92
C ASP A 223 -23.28 -19.88 -18.77
N ALA A 224 -23.71 -18.63 -18.86
CA ALA A 224 -24.52 -18.00 -17.83
C ALA A 224 -25.81 -18.75 -17.50
N PHE A 225 -26.41 -19.45 -18.49
CA PHE A 225 -27.62 -20.23 -18.27
C PHE A 225 -27.35 -21.41 -17.33
N TRP A 226 -26.32 -22.20 -17.64
CA TRP A 226 -25.98 -23.37 -16.83
C TRP A 226 -25.49 -22.99 -15.45
N TYR A 227 -24.66 -21.95 -15.36
CA TYR A 227 -24.20 -21.45 -14.07
C TYR A 227 -25.37 -21.05 -13.15
N ASN A 228 -26.34 -20.29 -13.67
CA ASN A 228 -27.50 -19.89 -12.88
C ASN A 228 -28.40 -21.10 -12.51
N ALA A 229 -28.53 -22.09 -13.37
CA ALA A 229 -29.29 -23.30 -13.08
C ALA A 229 -28.63 -24.11 -11.93
N GLU A 230 -27.32 -24.33 -12.01
CA GLU A 230 -26.53 -24.99 -10.98
C GLU A 230 -26.58 -24.23 -9.65
N LEU A 231 -26.41 -22.90 -9.68
CA LEU A 231 -26.51 -22.04 -8.51
C LEU A 231 -27.85 -22.16 -7.80
N ASN A 232 -28.94 -22.09 -8.56
CA ASN A 232 -30.29 -22.19 -7.98
C ASN A 232 -30.55 -23.57 -7.41
N LEU A 233 -30.12 -24.64 -8.09
CA LEU A 233 -30.27 -26.00 -7.60
C LEU A 233 -29.47 -26.20 -6.30
N LEU A 234 -28.20 -25.84 -6.30
CA LEU A 234 -27.34 -25.99 -5.10
C LEU A 234 -27.86 -25.16 -3.92
N LYS A 235 -28.26 -23.91 -4.18
CA LYS A 235 -28.90 -23.05 -3.18
C LYS A 235 -30.16 -23.69 -2.58
N ALA A 236 -31.02 -24.27 -3.42
CA ALA A 236 -32.26 -24.92 -2.97
C ALA A 236 -31.96 -26.14 -2.08
N LEU A 237 -31.00 -26.98 -2.49
CA LEU A 237 -30.57 -28.14 -1.72
C LEU A 237 -29.93 -27.76 -0.38
N VAL A 238 -29.08 -26.75 -0.39
CA VAL A 238 -28.44 -26.23 0.83
C VAL A 238 -29.50 -25.73 1.80
N LEU A 239 -30.47 -24.93 1.35
CA LEU A 239 -31.57 -24.45 2.17
C LEU A 239 -32.44 -25.59 2.70
N TYR A 240 -32.76 -26.56 1.84
CA TYR A 240 -33.53 -27.72 2.25
C TYR A 240 -32.83 -28.49 3.36
N VAL A 241 -31.53 -28.78 3.20
CA VAL A 241 -30.75 -29.49 4.22
C VAL A 241 -30.62 -28.65 5.51
N ALA A 242 -30.40 -27.35 5.40
CA ALA A 242 -30.25 -26.48 6.56
C ALA A 242 -31.55 -26.30 7.38
N LEU A 243 -32.71 -26.33 6.70
CA LEU A 243 -34.00 -26.05 7.35
C LEU A 243 -34.75 -27.33 7.75
N GLU A 244 -34.84 -28.29 6.85
CA GLU A 244 -35.76 -29.45 6.95
C GLU A 244 -35.08 -30.69 7.53
N MET A 245 -33.76 -30.82 7.42
CA MET A 245 -33.06 -31.99 7.97
C MET A 245 -32.82 -31.88 9.46
N PRO A 246 -32.81 -33.03 10.17
CA PRO A 246 -32.44 -33.04 11.59
C PRO A 246 -30.98 -32.58 11.78
N PRO A 247 -30.61 -32.01 12.93
CA PRO A 247 -29.32 -31.38 13.18
C PRO A 247 -28.10 -32.24 12.79
N GLU A 248 -28.17 -33.56 12.99
CA GLU A 248 -27.08 -34.50 12.69
C GLU A 248 -26.86 -34.67 11.17
N LYS A 249 -27.87 -34.34 10.36
CA LYS A 249 -27.84 -34.43 8.90
C LYS A 249 -27.65 -33.08 8.21
N ARG A 250 -27.52 -32.01 8.95
CA ARG A 250 -27.28 -30.65 8.40
C ARG A 250 -25.82 -30.46 8.00
N ASN A 251 -25.38 -31.18 6.99
CA ASN A 251 -24.00 -31.14 6.50
C ASN A 251 -23.93 -31.31 4.99
N ILE A 252 -22.76 -31.05 4.42
CA ILE A 252 -22.55 -31.09 2.96
C ILE A 252 -22.68 -32.52 2.40
N ALA A 253 -22.38 -33.57 3.18
CA ALA A 253 -22.56 -34.94 2.75
C ALA A 253 -24.03 -35.24 2.47
N THR A 254 -24.97 -34.75 3.28
CA THR A 254 -26.40 -34.88 3.03
C THR A 254 -26.83 -34.17 1.74
N VAL A 255 -26.25 -33.00 1.42
CA VAL A 255 -26.51 -32.33 0.12
C VAL A 255 -26.06 -33.24 -1.03
N TYR A 256 -24.88 -33.84 -0.89
CA TYR A 256 -24.32 -34.75 -1.86
C TYR A 256 -25.22 -36.00 -2.02
N ASP A 257 -25.66 -36.61 -0.92
CA ASP A 257 -26.51 -37.79 -0.92
C ASP A 257 -27.86 -37.52 -1.63
N LEU A 258 -28.44 -36.32 -1.45
CA LEU A 258 -29.67 -35.93 -2.12
C LEU A 258 -29.52 -35.84 -3.65
N LEU A 259 -28.33 -35.46 -4.13
CA LEU A 259 -28.05 -35.44 -5.56
C LEU A 259 -27.92 -36.85 -6.17
N TYR A 260 -27.39 -37.81 -5.40
CA TYR A 260 -27.09 -39.14 -5.88
C TYR A 260 -28.19 -40.18 -5.61
N THR A 261 -29.04 -39.97 -4.60
CA THR A 261 -30.07 -40.98 -4.20
C THR A 261 -31.34 -40.90 -5.05
N GLN A 262 -31.45 -39.91 -5.94
CA GLN A 262 -32.57 -39.81 -6.89
C GLN A 262 -32.28 -40.43 -8.28
N THR A 263 -31.14 -41.10 -8.43
CA THR A 263 -30.83 -41.93 -9.58
C THR A 263 -30.97 -43.41 -9.24
#